data_6c2a53aefc51dee98abe6370c29392d3
#
_entry.id   6c2a53aefc51dee98abe6370c29392d3
#
_cell.length_a   1.000
_cell.length_b   1.000
_cell.length_c   1.000
_cell.angle_alpha   90.00
_cell.angle_beta   90.00
_cell.angle_gamma   90.00
#
_symmetry.space_group_name_H-M   'P 1'
#
loop_
_entity.id
_entity.type
_entity.pdbx_description
1 polymer ?
#
loop_
_entity_poly.entity_id
_entity_poly.type
_entity_poly.pdbx_seq_one_letter_code
_entity_poly.pdbx_strand_id
1 'polypeptide(L)'
;MQRTNNWQNVTFASTTTKLQLSPLSITHGQSVTASVTVAPVTASGTPTGDIALLTGGAHTINLGILTNGAISSPISTLPGGNYSVTASYGGDGTFGASTSAGVPVTVASEPSTTAFSTLNGNLFPATSTTYSDFFFLRATVAGASNQGAATGTVSFSDTFNGTTATLMTVPLSIQGSALVQETSLAIGTHTLTASYSGDPSFKPSSSGAVTVTVAKGSTQTNLFVPPGAPPNSPVTLAAGVFPRGVAAPTGTVQFFSGTQALGNPVKVQNFFATLTTKQLSNGSNSITAVYSGDANFTGSTSPASILFIGNPDFQIAVNPGNLTVSASAPGATTLLVSPGPGLGFAGTLSFTCSGLPAGIACKLQPAQLNFDGFTPASIQVTITKSTALSAVRTSPLRRQRLLSGPAAALTMLFLFLLGWARKKHPLQLCPSMILICLLGGMAGCGGGSTPSASPGVPISAVVTLTASGRSGFASTSTVTHTVTLAVTLQ
;
A
#
# COMPACT_ATOMS: atom_id res chain seq x y z
N MET A 1 48.61 -67.46 -6.04
CA MET A 1 47.32 -67.72 -6.73
C MET A 1 46.99 -66.52 -7.59
N GLN A 2 47.31 -66.55 -8.87
CA GLN A 2 46.88 -65.54 -9.84
C GLN A 2 45.42 -65.86 -10.22
N ARG A 3 44.50 -64.95 -9.91
CA ARG A 3 43.16 -65.03 -10.46
C ARG A 3 43.24 -64.47 -11.90
N THR A 4 43.22 -65.38 -12.88
CA THR A 4 42.95 -65.02 -14.25
C THR A 4 41.52 -64.59 -14.40
N ASN A 5 41.25 -63.26 -14.55
CA ASN A 5 39.96 -62.75 -14.95
C ASN A 5 39.67 -63.18 -16.38
N ASN A 6 39.03 -64.32 -16.54
CA ASN A 6 38.56 -64.79 -17.83
C ASN A 6 37.28 -64.01 -18.20
N TRP A 7 37.42 -62.80 -18.76
CA TRP A 7 36.33 -62.08 -19.41
C TRP A 7 36.00 -62.83 -20.69
N GLN A 8 34.98 -63.68 -20.61
CA GLN A 8 34.43 -64.25 -21.85
C GLN A 8 33.79 -63.11 -22.63
N ASN A 9 34.29 -62.83 -23.86
CA ASN A 9 33.63 -62.01 -24.83
C ASN A 9 32.26 -62.65 -25.19
N VAL A 10 31.18 -62.17 -24.59
CA VAL A 10 29.85 -62.60 -25.00
C VAL A 10 29.59 -62.02 -26.39
N THR A 11 29.66 -62.84 -27.44
CA THR A 11 29.27 -62.44 -28.78
C THR A 11 27.78 -62.69 -28.96
N PHE A 12 27.00 -61.60 -29.04
CA PHE A 12 25.58 -61.67 -29.36
C PHE A 12 25.38 -62.05 -30.84
N ALA A 13 24.35 -62.81 -31.12
CA ALA A 13 23.96 -63.13 -32.50
C ALA A 13 23.51 -61.86 -33.23
N SER A 14 24.06 -61.61 -34.42
CA SER A 14 23.71 -60.45 -35.22
C SER A 14 22.24 -60.46 -35.64
N THR A 15 21.61 -59.31 -35.64
CA THR A 15 20.23 -59.14 -36.06
C THR A 15 20.07 -58.10 -37.19
N THR A 16 18.97 -58.16 -37.87
CA THR A 16 18.50 -57.15 -38.82
C THR A 16 17.14 -56.64 -38.41
N THR A 17 17.03 -55.29 -38.27
CA THR A 17 15.79 -54.61 -37.98
C THR A 17 15.21 -54.03 -39.29
N LYS A 18 13.91 -54.26 -39.56
CA LYS A 18 13.14 -53.66 -40.66
C LYS A 18 12.00 -52.84 -40.08
N LEU A 19 11.81 -51.65 -40.61
CA LEU A 19 10.73 -50.75 -40.28
C LEU A 19 9.85 -50.54 -41.52
N GLN A 20 8.52 -50.61 -41.32
CA GLN A 20 7.51 -50.15 -42.28
C GLN A 20 6.62 -49.15 -41.58
N LEU A 21 6.30 -48.05 -42.26
CA LEU A 21 5.39 -47.02 -41.79
C LEU A 21 4.21 -46.91 -42.81
N SER A 22 2.98 -46.81 -42.33
CA SER A 22 1.81 -46.65 -43.18
C SER A 22 0.72 -45.90 -42.46
N PRO A 23 0.16 -44.81 -43.06
CA PRO A 23 0.60 -44.15 -44.30
C PRO A 23 1.91 -43.34 -44.10
N LEU A 24 2.60 -42.96 -45.19
CA LEU A 24 3.84 -42.13 -45.13
C LEU A 24 3.57 -40.63 -45.11
N SER A 25 2.32 -40.22 -45.29
CA SER A 25 1.87 -38.84 -45.21
C SER A 25 0.59 -38.78 -44.39
N ILE A 26 0.58 -37.99 -43.35
CA ILE A 26 -0.52 -37.77 -42.43
C ILE A 26 -0.69 -36.29 -42.15
N THR A 27 -1.80 -35.92 -41.57
CA THR A 27 -2.01 -34.63 -40.93
C THR A 27 -1.74 -34.77 -39.42
N HIS A 28 -1.20 -33.75 -38.77
CA HIS A 28 -0.99 -33.73 -37.33
C HIS A 28 -2.20 -34.24 -36.56
N GLY A 29 -1.98 -35.06 -35.53
CA GLY A 29 -3.03 -35.73 -34.78
C GLY A 29 -3.55 -37.03 -35.39
N GLN A 30 -3.26 -37.33 -36.69
CA GLN A 30 -3.52 -38.63 -37.27
C GLN A 30 -2.45 -39.64 -36.91
N SER A 31 -2.78 -40.93 -36.98
CA SER A 31 -1.86 -42.02 -36.66
C SER A 31 -1.14 -42.53 -37.89
N VAL A 32 0.15 -42.84 -37.75
CA VAL A 32 0.92 -43.72 -38.65
C VAL A 32 1.17 -45.04 -37.92
N THR A 33 0.87 -46.17 -38.57
CA THR A 33 1.20 -47.47 -37.99
C THR A 33 2.67 -47.80 -38.28
N ALA A 34 3.45 -48.04 -37.20
CA ALA A 34 4.78 -48.52 -37.27
C ALA A 34 4.81 -50.04 -37.07
N SER A 35 5.29 -50.78 -38.09
CA SER A 35 5.48 -52.22 -38.03
C SER A 35 6.99 -52.50 -38.09
N VAL A 36 7.48 -53.14 -37.07
CA VAL A 36 8.92 -53.48 -36.92
C VAL A 36 9.05 -54.98 -36.84
N THR A 37 10.02 -55.52 -37.62
CA THR A 37 10.44 -56.92 -37.52
C THR A 37 11.95 -56.96 -37.24
N VAL A 38 12.35 -57.84 -36.36
CA VAL A 38 13.75 -58.11 -36.02
C VAL A 38 13.98 -59.61 -36.31
N ALA A 39 14.94 -59.90 -37.13
CA ALA A 39 15.33 -61.29 -37.50
C ALA A 39 16.82 -61.51 -37.25
N PRO A 40 17.22 -62.67 -36.76
CA PRO A 40 18.62 -63.04 -36.72
C PRO A 40 19.20 -63.20 -38.12
N VAL A 41 20.48 -62.86 -38.31
CA VAL A 41 21.18 -62.94 -39.58
C VAL A 41 21.58 -64.39 -39.87
N THR A 42 22.11 -65.10 -38.90
CA THR A 42 22.69 -66.48 -39.07
C THR A 42 22.25 -67.43 -37.94
N ALA A 43 21.74 -66.97 -36.86
CA ALA A 43 21.35 -67.79 -35.71
C ALA A 43 19.89 -68.27 -35.81
N SER A 44 19.56 -69.38 -35.14
CA SER A 44 18.16 -69.78 -34.90
C SER A 44 17.62 -69.15 -33.64
N GLY A 45 16.33 -68.88 -33.59
CA GLY A 45 15.64 -68.27 -32.47
C GLY A 45 14.91 -67.00 -32.86
N THR A 46 14.13 -66.46 -31.92
CA THR A 46 13.29 -65.31 -32.11
C THR A 46 13.71 -64.17 -31.20
N PRO A 47 14.14 -63.03 -31.74
CA PRO A 47 14.51 -61.89 -30.94
C PRO A 47 13.34 -61.38 -30.12
N THR A 48 13.62 -60.97 -28.85
CA THR A 48 12.74 -60.35 -27.91
C THR A 48 13.30 -59.00 -27.49
N GLY A 49 12.67 -58.27 -26.57
CA GLY A 49 13.14 -56.97 -26.06
C GLY A 49 12.49 -55.77 -26.71
N ASP A 50 12.97 -54.58 -26.34
CA ASP A 50 12.32 -53.29 -26.63
C ASP A 50 12.70 -52.72 -27.99
N ILE A 51 11.73 -52.07 -28.60
CA ILE A 51 11.92 -51.27 -29.84
C ILE A 51 11.66 -49.79 -29.52
N ALA A 52 12.62 -48.95 -29.87
CA ALA A 52 12.48 -47.51 -29.90
C ALA A 52 12.51 -46.97 -31.34
N LEU A 53 11.65 -46.01 -31.62
CA LEU A 53 11.70 -45.24 -32.86
C LEU A 53 12.47 -43.96 -32.65
N LEU A 54 13.38 -43.64 -33.55
CA LEU A 54 14.17 -42.43 -33.57
C LEU A 54 13.72 -41.59 -34.78
N THR A 55 13.39 -40.33 -34.56
CA THR A 55 12.82 -39.45 -35.60
C THR A 55 13.83 -38.49 -36.21
N GLY A 56 15.13 -38.73 -35.98
CA GLY A 56 16.21 -37.86 -36.50
C GLY A 56 16.40 -36.56 -35.72
N GLY A 57 15.75 -36.39 -34.56
CA GLY A 57 15.87 -35.26 -33.65
C GLY A 57 15.83 -35.73 -32.19
N ALA A 58 15.46 -34.85 -31.26
CA ALA A 58 15.38 -35.15 -29.83
C ALA A 58 14.22 -36.09 -29.42
N HIS A 59 13.37 -36.51 -30.37
CA HIS A 59 12.20 -37.31 -30.05
C HIS A 59 12.47 -38.80 -30.24
N THR A 60 12.39 -39.54 -29.13
CA THR A 60 12.42 -41.00 -29.11
C THR A 60 11.04 -41.48 -28.69
N ILE A 61 10.47 -42.42 -29.45
CA ILE A 61 9.17 -43.02 -29.15
C ILE A 61 9.39 -44.47 -28.77
N ASN A 62 9.06 -44.87 -27.57
CA ASN A 62 9.05 -46.28 -27.18
C ASN A 62 7.85 -46.97 -27.85
N LEU A 63 8.14 -47.95 -28.74
CA LEU A 63 7.10 -48.67 -29.44
C LEU A 63 6.59 -49.86 -28.64
N GLY A 64 7.41 -50.43 -27.75
CA GLY A 64 7.11 -51.56 -26.90
C GLY A 64 8.03 -52.78 -27.15
N ILE A 65 7.60 -53.93 -26.65
CA ILE A 65 8.35 -55.18 -26.64
C ILE A 65 7.97 -56.06 -27.87
N LEU A 66 8.96 -56.65 -28.49
CA LEU A 66 8.74 -57.60 -29.58
C LEU A 66 7.98 -58.85 -29.12
N THR A 67 6.99 -59.26 -29.90
CA THR A 67 6.31 -60.53 -29.74
C THR A 67 6.53 -61.35 -31.00
N ASN A 68 7.16 -62.52 -30.87
CA ASN A 68 7.55 -63.35 -31.99
C ASN A 68 8.42 -62.60 -33.04
N GLY A 69 9.38 -61.77 -32.55
CA GLY A 69 10.26 -61.00 -33.42
C GLY A 69 9.61 -59.80 -34.14
N ALA A 70 8.41 -59.43 -33.81
CA ALA A 70 7.67 -58.34 -34.43
C ALA A 70 6.90 -57.51 -33.45
N ILE A 71 6.60 -56.23 -33.81
CA ILE A 71 5.71 -55.34 -33.14
C ILE A 71 5.02 -54.43 -34.14
N SER A 72 3.75 -54.12 -33.93
CA SER A 72 3.03 -53.13 -34.75
C SER A 72 2.19 -52.25 -33.83
N SER A 73 2.36 -50.93 -33.92
CA SER A 73 1.68 -49.98 -33.06
C SER A 73 1.39 -48.65 -33.79
N PRO A 74 0.21 -48.05 -33.58
CA PRO A 74 -0.09 -46.70 -34.09
C PRO A 74 0.70 -45.64 -33.31
N ILE A 75 1.19 -44.60 -34.00
CA ILE A 75 1.85 -43.42 -33.47
C ILE A 75 1.06 -42.19 -33.91
N SER A 76 0.57 -41.39 -32.97
CA SER A 76 -0.17 -40.15 -33.22
C SER A 76 0.50 -38.91 -32.65
N THR A 77 1.69 -39.06 -32.08
CA THR A 77 2.39 -37.98 -31.31
C THR A 77 3.44 -37.23 -32.11
N LEU A 78 3.56 -37.48 -33.42
CA LEU A 78 4.50 -36.77 -34.26
C LEU A 78 4.04 -35.30 -34.48
N PRO A 79 4.86 -34.31 -34.11
CA PRO A 79 4.62 -32.93 -34.51
C PRO A 79 4.61 -32.75 -36.03
N GLY A 80 4.07 -31.64 -36.51
CA GLY A 80 4.18 -31.30 -37.92
C GLY A 80 5.63 -31.19 -38.38
N GLY A 81 5.95 -31.77 -39.55
CA GLY A 81 7.30 -31.79 -40.10
C GLY A 81 7.57 -32.95 -41.00
N ASN A 82 8.82 -33.03 -41.47
CA ASN A 82 9.37 -34.14 -42.28
C ASN A 82 10.34 -34.92 -41.42
N TYR A 83 10.17 -36.23 -41.34
CA TYR A 83 10.94 -37.14 -40.52
C TYR A 83 11.57 -38.24 -41.35
N SER A 84 12.78 -38.67 -40.95
CA SER A 84 13.37 -39.96 -41.35
C SER A 84 13.36 -40.85 -40.12
N VAL A 85 12.38 -41.70 -39.99
CA VAL A 85 12.19 -42.52 -38.79
C VAL A 85 12.94 -43.81 -38.92
N THR A 86 13.73 -44.17 -37.90
CA THR A 86 14.47 -45.47 -37.80
C THR A 86 13.94 -46.24 -36.58
N ALA A 87 13.90 -47.57 -36.68
CA ALA A 87 13.65 -48.42 -35.54
C ALA A 87 14.95 -48.93 -34.95
N SER A 88 15.15 -48.76 -33.66
CA SER A 88 16.28 -49.21 -32.90
C SER A 88 15.86 -50.36 -32.00
N TYR A 89 16.52 -51.51 -32.17
CA TYR A 89 16.43 -52.68 -31.32
C TYR A 89 17.64 -52.68 -30.39
N GLY A 90 17.44 -52.74 -29.09
CA GLY A 90 18.50 -52.67 -28.06
C GLY A 90 19.22 -54.00 -27.83
N GLY A 91 18.73 -55.14 -28.39
CA GLY A 91 19.16 -56.48 -28.06
C GLY A 91 18.39 -57.09 -26.87
N ASP A 92 18.59 -58.41 -26.59
CA ASP A 92 17.91 -59.14 -25.53
C ASP A 92 18.80 -60.06 -24.67
N GLY A 93 20.11 -59.92 -24.79
CA GLY A 93 21.07 -60.76 -24.07
C GLY A 93 21.49 -62.04 -24.85
N THR A 94 20.76 -62.41 -25.91
CA THR A 94 21.12 -63.46 -26.88
C THR A 94 21.41 -62.86 -28.24
N PHE A 95 20.58 -61.89 -28.61
CA PHE A 95 20.66 -61.17 -29.87
C PHE A 95 21.23 -59.77 -29.69
N GLY A 96 22.14 -59.40 -30.58
CA GLY A 96 22.75 -58.07 -30.59
C GLY A 96 21.82 -56.99 -31.12
N ALA A 97 22.12 -55.73 -30.75
CA ALA A 97 21.39 -54.54 -31.19
C ALA A 97 21.49 -54.33 -32.71
N SER A 98 20.46 -53.80 -33.31
CA SER A 98 20.42 -53.39 -34.72
C SER A 98 19.45 -52.24 -34.96
N THR A 99 19.67 -51.51 -36.10
CA THR A 99 18.84 -50.36 -36.46
C THR A 99 18.38 -50.51 -37.91
N SER A 100 17.14 -50.12 -38.17
CA SER A 100 16.57 -50.15 -39.53
C SER A 100 17.12 -49.02 -40.40
N ALA A 101 16.94 -49.14 -41.72
CA ALA A 101 16.99 -47.99 -42.60
C ALA A 101 15.95 -46.94 -42.22
N GLY A 102 16.21 -45.65 -42.53
CA GLY A 102 15.30 -44.57 -42.31
C GLY A 102 14.11 -44.65 -43.29
N VAL A 103 12.90 -44.50 -42.76
CA VAL A 103 11.68 -44.43 -43.55
C VAL A 103 11.14 -42.99 -43.46
N PRO A 104 10.94 -42.30 -44.62
CA PRO A 104 10.44 -40.94 -44.62
C PRO A 104 8.95 -40.90 -44.22
N VAL A 105 8.60 -39.93 -43.37
CA VAL A 105 7.21 -39.62 -43.00
C VAL A 105 7.01 -38.13 -43.05
N THR A 106 5.94 -37.66 -43.65
CA THR A 106 5.54 -36.26 -43.68
C THR A 106 4.26 -36.09 -42.84
N VAL A 107 4.34 -35.15 -41.88
CA VAL A 107 3.23 -34.74 -41.07
C VAL A 107 2.85 -33.30 -41.45
N ALA A 108 1.76 -33.13 -42.14
CA ALA A 108 1.19 -31.80 -42.50
C ALA A 108 0.53 -31.14 -41.32
N SER A 109 0.52 -29.80 -41.33
CA SER A 109 -0.22 -29.03 -40.29
C SER A 109 -1.72 -29.26 -40.40
N GLU A 110 -2.38 -29.42 -39.25
CA GLU A 110 -3.82 -29.54 -39.15
C GLU A 110 -4.53 -28.17 -39.07
N PRO A 111 -5.84 -28.08 -39.34
CA PRO A 111 -6.62 -26.88 -39.04
C PRO A 111 -6.57 -26.53 -37.57
N SER A 112 -6.52 -25.23 -37.26
CA SER A 112 -6.64 -24.72 -35.92
C SER A 112 -7.85 -23.78 -35.76
N THR A 113 -8.23 -23.54 -34.51
CA THR A 113 -9.22 -22.54 -34.15
C THR A 113 -8.61 -21.60 -33.12
N THR A 114 -8.86 -20.31 -33.29
CA THR A 114 -8.49 -19.28 -32.31
C THR A 114 -9.73 -18.81 -31.58
N ALA A 115 -9.86 -19.13 -30.30
CA ALA A 115 -10.85 -18.56 -29.41
C ALA A 115 -10.32 -17.27 -28.82
N PHE A 116 -11.13 -16.21 -28.84
CA PHE A 116 -10.76 -14.89 -28.31
C PHE A 116 -11.79 -14.41 -27.31
N SER A 117 -11.34 -13.85 -26.21
CA SER A 117 -12.18 -13.23 -25.18
C SER A 117 -11.49 -12.02 -24.58
N THR A 118 -12.29 -11.07 -24.16
CA THR A 118 -11.89 -9.87 -23.45
C THR A 118 -12.29 -9.97 -21.99
N LEU A 119 -11.43 -9.50 -21.09
CA LEU A 119 -11.58 -9.68 -19.64
C LEU A 119 -11.35 -8.34 -18.93
N ASN A 120 -12.09 -8.11 -17.83
CA ASN A 120 -11.84 -6.96 -16.95
C ASN A 120 -10.63 -7.18 -16.04
N GLY A 121 -10.32 -6.19 -15.19
CA GLY A 121 -9.19 -6.23 -14.26
C GLY A 121 -9.20 -7.41 -13.27
N ASN A 122 -10.34 -8.07 -13.08
CA ASN A 122 -10.49 -9.27 -12.25
C ASN A 122 -10.47 -10.57 -13.07
N LEU A 123 -10.12 -10.49 -14.35
CA LEU A 123 -10.08 -11.61 -15.30
C LEU A 123 -11.44 -12.29 -15.59
N PHE A 124 -12.56 -11.58 -15.37
CA PHE A 124 -13.88 -12.04 -15.80
C PHE A 124 -14.21 -11.51 -17.21
N PRO A 125 -14.96 -12.27 -18.01
CA PRO A 125 -15.38 -11.83 -19.34
C PRO A 125 -16.07 -10.46 -19.29
N ALA A 126 -15.67 -9.55 -20.16
CA ALA A 126 -16.22 -8.21 -20.24
C ALA A 126 -16.16 -7.67 -21.67
N THR A 127 -17.24 -7.03 -22.11
CA THR A 127 -17.36 -6.33 -23.40
C THR A 127 -17.42 -4.82 -23.23
N SER A 128 -17.15 -4.32 -22.03
CA SER A 128 -17.04 -2.91 -21.73
C SER A 128 -15.92 -2.66 -20.72
N THR A 129 -15.29 -1.50 -20.84
CA THR A 129 -14.27 -1.01 -19.91
C THR A 129 -14.37 0.50 -19.81
N THR A 130 -13.58 1.11 -18.91
CA THR A 130 -13.42 2.55 -18.85
C THR A 130 -11.99 2.93 -19.28
N TYR A 131 -11.85 4.14 -19.80
CA TYR A 131 -10.58 4.64 -20.31
C TYR A 131 -9.46 4.44 -19.28
N SER A 132 -8.34 3.85 -19.77
CA SER A 132 -7.14 3.59 -18.97
C SER A 132 -7.30 2.57 -17.82
N ASP A 133 -8.45 1.91 -17.68
CA ASP A 133 -8.62 0.83 -16.71
C ASP A 133 -7.94 -0.45 -17.20
N PHE A 134 -7.65 -1.37 -16.28
CA PHE A 134 -7.05 -2.67 -16.64
C PHE A 134 -8.06 -3.52 -17.39
N PHE A 135 -7.67 -3.90 -18.61
CA PHE A 135 -8.43 -4.71 -19.51
C PHE A 135 -7.51 -5.74 -20.14
N PHE A 136 -7.98 -6.97 -20.34
CA PHE A 136 -7.13 -8.05 -20.83
C PHE A 136 -7.71 -8.67 -22.09
N LEU A 137 -6.82 -9.01 -23.01
CA LEU A 137 -7.09 -9.76 -24.22
C LEU A 137 -6.55 -11.17 -24.03
N ARG A 138 -7.41 -12.17 -24.19
CA ARG A 138 -7.03 -13.58 -24.08
C ARG A 138 -7.35 -14.32 -25.35
N ALA A 139 -6.35 -14.95 -25.96
CA ALA A 139 -6.51 -15.87 -27.06
C ALA A 139 -6.11 -17.28 -26.63
N THR A 140 -6.83 -18.29 -27.13
CA THR A 140 -6.48 -19.71 -26.97
C THR A 140 -6.58 -20.38 -28.32
N VAL A 141 -5.53 -21.09 -28.71
CA VAL A 141 -5.45 -21.80 -29.98
C VAL A 141 -5.50 -23.30 -29.73
N ALA A 142 -6.38 -23.95 -30.45
CA ALA A 142 -6.53 -25.41 -30.39
C ALA A 142 -6.53 -26.01 -31.80
N GLY A 143 -5.88 -27.13 -31.96
CA GLY A 143 -5.96 -27.94 -33.20
C GLY A 143 -7.23 -28.78 -33.25
N ALA A 144 -7.59 -29.20 -34.43
CA ALA A 144 -8.80 -30.05 -34.67
C ALA A 144 -8.72 -31.41 -33.97
N SER A 145 -7.51 -31.95 -33.81
CA SER A 145 -7.26 -33.24 -33.15
C SER A 145 -7.21 -33.16 -31.61
N ASN A 146 -7.07 -31.97 -31.04
CA ASN A 146 -6.74 -31.74 -29.63
C ASN A 146 -5.42 -32.41 -29.18
N GLN A 147 -4.50 -32.68 -30.11
CA GLN A 147 -3.19 -33.26 -29.84
C GLN A 147 -2.15 -32.13 -29.82
N GLY A 148 -1.32 -32.10 -28.77
CA GLY A 148 -0.30 -31.09 -28.63
C GLY A 148 -0.84 -29.68 -28.32
N ALA A 149 0.03 -28.77 -28.00
CA ALA A 149 -0.28 -27.36 -27.79
C ALA A 149 0.30 -26.52 -28.93
N ALA A 150 -0.47 -25.56 -29.44
CA ALA A 150 -0.01 -24.63 -30.44
C ALA A 150 1.13 -23.76 -29.93
N THR A 151 2.12 -23.53 -30.78
CA THR A 151 3.25 -22.61 -30.57
C THR A 151 3.12 -21.43 -31.54
N GLY A 152 4.16 -20.59 -31.68
CA GLY A 152 4.09 -19.41 -32.55
C GLY A 152 3.50 -18.20 -31.85
N THR A 153 2.85 -17.30 -32.59
CA THR A 153 2.40 -16.00 -32.09
C THR A 153 0.94 -15.73 -32.37
N VAL A 154 0.34 -14.87 -31.53
CA VAL A 154 -0.98 -14.27 -31.76
C VAL A 154 -0.83 -12.78 -31.89
N SER A 155 -1.43 -12.19 -32.94
CA SER A 155 -1.57 -10.74 -33.13
C SER A 155 -2.98 -10.32 -32.76
N PHE A 156 -3.09 -9.37 -31.83
CA PHE A 156 -4.35 -8.73 -31.48
C PHE A 156 -4.50 -7.44 -32.29
N SER A 157 -5.66 -7.27 -32.93
CA SER A 157 -5.95 -6.12 -33.77
C SER A 157 -7.24 -5.43 -33.29
N ASP A 158 -7.26 -4.11 -33.45
CA ASP A 158 -8.41 -3.26 -33.17
C ASP A 158 -8.87 -2.54 -34.44
N THR A 159 -10.17 -2.59 -34.69
CA THR A 159 -10.82 -1.76 -35.69
C THR A 159 -11.61 -0.68 -34.97
N PHE A 160 -11.12 0.55 -35.07
CA PHE A 160 -11.71 1.74 -34.47
C PHE A 160 -11.95 2.81 -35.52
N ASN A 161 -13.14 3.37 -35.60
CA ASN A 161 -13.53 4.39 -36.59
C ASN A 161 -13.19 3.97 -38.05
N GLY A 162 -13.38 2.69 -38.37
CA GLY A 162 -13.12 2.16 -39.71
C GLY A 162 -11.66 1.87 -40.04
N THR A 163 -10.73 2.13 -39.12
CA THR A 163 -9.30 1.85 -39.29
C THR A 163 -8.90 0.66 -38.43
N THR A 164 -8.23 -0.33 -39.05
CA THR A 164 -7.70 -1.50 -38.33
C THR A 164 -6.20 -1.31 -38.07
N ALA A 165 -5.81 -1.49 -36.82
CA ALA A 165 -4.42 -1.45 -36.37
C ALA A 165 -4.09 -2.67 -35.51
N THR A 166 -2.86 -3.17 -35.61
CA THR A 166 -2.37 -4.20 -34.68
C THR A 166 -2.00 -3.54 -33.37
N LEU A 167 -2.62 -3.99 -32.29
CA LEU A 167 -2.31 -3.53 -30.93
C LEU A 167 -0.97 -4.11 -30.47
N MET A 168 -0.85 -5.44 -30.58
CA MET A 168 0.36 -6.18 -30.19
C MET A 168 0.40 -7.56 -30.80
N THR A 169 1.62 -8.12 -30.85
CA THR A 169 1.86 -9.51 -31.23
C THR A 169 2.69 -10.18 -30.13
N VAL A 170 2.21 -11.31 -29.63
CA VAL A 170 2.84 -12.01 -28.50
C VAL A 170 2.94 -13.51 -28.76
N PRO A 171 3.96 -14.19 -28.21
CA PRO A 171 4.08 -15.64 -28.31
C PRO A 171 2.98 -16.34 -27.50
N LEU A 172 2.58 -17.51 -27.93
CA LEU A 172 1.76 -18.43 -27.15
C LEU A 172 2.56 -19.03 -26.00
N SER A 173 1.90 -19.28 -24.89
CA SER A 173 2.42 -20.08 -23.79
C SER A 173 2.55 -21.55 -24.19
N ILE A 174 3.22 -22.34 -23.35
CA ILE A 174 3.31 -23.81 -23.52
C ILE A 174 1.96 -24.53 -23.53
N GLN A 175 0.87 -23.82 -23.18
CA GLN A 175 -0.51 -24.32 -23.17
C GLN A 175 -1.32 -23.81 -24.37
N GLY A 176 -0.69 -23.19 -25.37
CA GLY A 176 -1.35 -22.67 -26.56
C GLY A 176 -2.23 -21.45 -26.29
N SER A 177 -1.91 -20.64 -25.29
CA SER A 177 -2.68 -19.44 -24.93
C SER A 177 -1.81 -18.20 -24.83
N ALA A 178 -2.41 -17.02 -25.09
CA ALA A 178 -1.84 -15.70 -24.85
C ALA A 178 -2.80 -14.89 -23.98
N LEU A 179 -2.27 -14.20 -22.98
CA LEU A 179 -2.98 -13.24 -22.14
C LEU A 179 -2.15 -11.98 -22.06
N VAL A 180 -2.74 -10.85 -22.43
CA VAL A 180 -2.05 -9.56 -22.44
C VAL A 180 -2.95 -8.49 -21.85
N GLN A 181 -2.32 -7.51 -21.20
CA GLN A 181 -2.99 -6.34 -20.67
C GLN A 181 -3.07 -5.26 -21.74
N GLU A 182 -4.24 -4.64 -21.87
CA GLU A 182 -4.51 -3.53 -22.77
C GLU A 182 -5.06 -2.35 -21.98
N THR A 183 -4.49 -1.16 -22.15
CA THR A 183 -4.91 0.07 -21.43
C THR A 183 -4.98 1.29 -22.35
N SER A 184 -4.70 1.13 -23.65
CA SER A 184 -4.53 2.24 -24.59
C SER A 184 -5.73 2.51 -25.48
N LEU A 185 -6.81 1.72 -25.35
CA LEU A 185 -8.01 1.90 -26.17
C LEU A 185 -8.63 3.27 -25.94
N ALA A 186 -8.93 3.98 -27.03
CA ALA A 186 -9.63 5.26 -27.00
C ALA A 186 -11.08 5.11 -26.50
N ILE A 187 -11.74 6.22 -26.19
CA ILE A 187 -13.17 6.20 -25.86
C ILE A 187 -13.97 5.93 -27.14
N GLY A 188 -14.89 4.98 -27.06
CA GLY A 188 -15.74 4.60 -28.16
C GLY A 188 -15.98 3.10 -28.28
N THR A 189 -16.42 2.68 -29.47
CA THR A 189 -16.69 1.27 -29.76
C THR A 189 -15.58 0.71 -30.63
N HIS A 190 -14.96 -0.36 -30.14
CA HIS A 190 -13.85 -1.07 -30.74
C HIS A 190 -14.30 -2.45 -31.22
N THR A 191 -13.73 -2.91 -32.33
CA THR A 191 -13.91 -4.27 -32.81
C THR A 191 -12.56 -4.98 -32.77
N LEU A 192 -12.43 -5.90 -31.82
CA LEU A 192 -11.17 -6.59 -31.53
C LEU A 192 -11.17 -7.99 -32.16
N THR A 193 -10.02 -8.41 -32.71
CA THR A 193 -9.79 -9.73 -33.27
C THR A 193 -8.43 -10.27 -32.85
N ALA A 194 -8.27 -11.59 -32.85
CA ALA A 194 -7.01 -12.28 -32.61
C ALA A 194 -6.67 -13.17 -33.81
N SER A 195 -5.44 -13.06 -34.33
CA SER A 195 -4.96 -13.85 -35.45
C SER A 195 -3.73 -14.65 -35.05
N TYR A 196 -3.80 -15.95 -35.18
CA TYR A 196 -2.72 -16.88 -34.92
C TYR A 196 -1.87 -17.07 -36.19
N SER A 197 -0.53 -17.02 -36.03
CA SER A 197 0.45 -17.14 -37.13
C SER A 197 0.53 -18.54 -37.76
N GLY A 198 0.09 -19.57 -37.05
CA GLY A 198 0.43 -20.95 -37.36
C GLY A 198 1.79 -21.36 -36.83
N ASP A 199 2.02 -22.68 -36.87
CA ASP A 199 3.30 -23.35 -36.63
C ASP A 199 3.41 -24.62 -37.50
N PRO A 200 4.46 -25.45 -37.40
CA PRO A 200 4.56 -26.67 -38.20
C PRO A 200 3.42 -27.67 -38.01
N SER A 201 2.79 -27.70 -36.82
CA SER A 201 1.69 -28.64 -36.51
C SER A 201 0.30 -28.06 -36.76
N PHE A 202 0.16 -26.74 -36.71
CA PHE A 202 -1.13 -26.06 -36.76
C PHE A 202 -1.17 -24.96 -37.83
N LYS A 203 -2.20 -24.93 -38.65
CA LYS A 203 -2.42 -23.87 -39.64
C LYS A 203 -2.77 -22.56 -38.96
N PRO A 204 -2.52 -21.41 -39.62
CA PRO A 204 -3.01 -20.12 -39.14
C PRO A 204 -4.54 -20.11 -39.01
N SER A 205 -5.01 -19.31 -38.03
CA SER A 205 -6.47 -19.12 -37.81
C SER A 205 -6.73 -17.76 -37.21
N SER A 206 -7.97 -17.27 -37.36
CA SER A 206 -8.43 -16.01 -36.79
C SER A 206 -9.68 -16.23 -35.97
N SER A 207 -9.85 -15.46 -34.94
CA SER A 207 -11.03 -15.48 -34.09
C SER A 207 -12.23 -14.78 -34.75
N GLY A 208 -13.40 -15.00 -34.21
CA GLY A 208 -14.52 -14.08 -34.37
C GLY A 208 -14.18 -12.70 -33.78
N ALA A 209 -14.85 -11.67 -34.27
CA ALA A 209 -14.71 -10.32 -33.74
C ALA A 209 -15.44 -10.18 -32.38
N VAL A 210 -14.86 -9.45 -31.46
CA VAL A 210 -15.44 -9.06 -30.15
C VAL A 210 -15.61 -7.55 -30.14
N THR A 211 -16.84 -7.07 -29.95
CA THR A 211 -17.11 -5.65 -29.79
C THR A 211 -16.93 -5.24 -28.33
N VAL A 212 -16.13 -4.19 -28.11
CA VAL A 212 -15.83 -3.63 -26.79
C VAL A 212 -16.18 -2.14 -26.78
N THR A 213 -16.88 -1.70 -25.73
CA THR A 213 -17.18 -0.28 -25.52
C THR A 213 -16.29 0.28 -24.42
N VAL A 214 -15.56 1.36 -24.74
CA VAL A 214 -14.74 2.11 -23.78
C VAL A 214 -15.45 3.39 -23.40
N ALA A 215 -15.85 3.53 -22.15
CA ALA A 215 -16.45 4.74 -21.60
C ALA A 215 -15.39 5.65 -20.96
N LYS A 216 -15.77 6.89 -20.61
CA LYS A 216 -14.90 7.76 -19.82
C LYS A 216 -14.50 7.11 -18.50
N GLY A 217 -13.24 7.29 -18.14
CA GLY A 217 -12.71 6.86 -16.83
C GLY A 217 -13.27 7.71 -15.69
N SER A 218 -13.48 7.12 -14.54
CA SER A 218 -13.85 7.86 -13.32
C SER A 218 -12.63 8.44 -12.65
N THR A 219 -12.82 9.58 -11.94
CA THR A 219 -11.79 10.21 -11.12
C THR A 219 -12.27 10.41 -9.70
N GLN A 220 -11.34 10.54 -8.77
CA GLN A 220 -11.56 10.98 -7.41
C GLN A 220 -10.75 12.26 -7.18
N THR A 221 -11.41 13.31 -6.68
CA THR A 221 -10.75 14.54 -6.29
C THR A 221 -10.53 14.56 -4.78
N ASN A 222 -9.27 14.69 -4.36
CA ASN A 222 -8.87 14.84 -2.97
C ASN A 222 -8.40 16.27 -2.71
N LEU A 223 -8.87 16.87 -1.63
CA LEU A 223 -8.57 18.25 -1.27
C LEU A 223 -7.55 18.27 -0.13
N PHE A 224 -6.55 19.14 -0.25
CA PHE A 224 -5.52 19.40 0.74
C PHE A 224 -5.55 20.88 1.08
N VAL A 225 -5.92 21.18 2.33
CA VAL A 225 -5.99 22.54 2.87
C VAL A 225 -5.26 22.60 4.21
N PRO A 226 -4.62 23.71 4.54
CA PRO A 226 -4.11 23.92 5.90
C PRO A 226 -5.29 24.01 6.89
N PRO A 227 -5.07 23.72 8.17
CA PRO A 227 -6.12 23.80 9.18
C PRO A 227 -6.64 25.23 9.38
N GLY A 228 -5.81 26.23 9.06
CA GLY A 228 -6.19 27.62 9.12
C GLY A 228 -5.06 28.58 8.73
N ALA A 229 -5.38 29.86 8.68
CA ALA A 229 -4.43 30.92 8.39
C ALA A 229 -4.84 32.23 9.07
N PRO A 230 -3.89 33.18 9.33
CA PRO A 230 -4.22 34.52 9.78
C PRO A 230 -5.06 35.30 8.75
N PRO A 231 -5.82 36.28 9.18
CA PRO A 231 -6.59 37.14 8.28
C PRO A 231 -5.68 37.79 7.22
N ASN A 232 -6.20 37.94 5.99
CA ASN A 232 -5.51 38.54 4.84
C ASN A 232 -4.19 37.84 4.43
N SER A 233 -3.87 36.67 4.98
CA SER A 233 -2.71 35.87 4.56
C SER A 233 -3.03 35.11 3.26
N PRO A 234 -2.04 34.90 2.38
CA PRO A 234 -2.22 34.00 1.25
C PRO A 234 -2.35 32.55 1.75
N VAL A 235 -3.37 31.86 1.28
CA VAL A 235 -3.61 30.44 1.57
C VAL A 235 -3.45 29.64 0.30
N THR A 236 -2.65 28.60 0.36
CA THR A 236 -2.50 27.66 -0.76
C THR A 236 -3.41 26.46 -0.54
N LEU A 237 -4.31 26.24 -1.48
CA LEU A 237 -5.20 25.10 -1.59
C LEU A 237 -4.64 24.19 -2.67
N ALA A 238 -4.61 22.89 -2.44
CA ALA A 238 -4.21 21.91 -3.43
C ALA A 238 -5.29 20.85 -3.60
N ALA A 239 -5.53 20.43 -4.83
CA ALA A 239 -6.42 19.32 -5.15
C ALA A 239 -5.67 18.28 -5.97
N GLY A 240 -5.74 17.02 -5.56
CA GLY A 240 -5.24 15.89 -6.32
C GLY A 240 -6.41 15.22 -7.05
N VAL A 241 -6.27 15.01 -8.36
CA VAL A 241 -7.25 14.31 -9.20
C VAL A 241 -6.68 12.97 -9.61
N PHE A 242 -7.24 11.90 -9.07
CA PHE A 242 -6.73 10.56 -9.26
C PHE A 242 -7.72 9.71 -10.05
N PRO A 243 -7.33 9.22 -11.23
CA PRO A 243 -8.14 8.28 -11.98
C PRO A 243 -8.06 6.89 -11.36
N ARG A 244 -9.02 6.05 -11.68
CA ARG A 244 -8.96 4.63 -11.35
C ARG A 244 -7.92 3.90 -12.22
N GLY A 245 -7.72 4.34 -13.46
CA GLY A 245 -6.75 3.80 -14.40
C GLY A 245 -5.37 4.46 -14.29
N VAL A 246 -4.50 4.21 -15.27
CA VAL A 246 -3.08 4.63 -15.24
C VAL A 246 -2.80 5.97 -15.93
N ALA A 247 -3.70 6.45 -16.80
CA ALA A 247 -3.48 7.68 -17.55
C ALA A 247 -3.73 8.93 -16.69
N ALA A 248 -2.91 9.96 -16.88
CA ALA A 248 -3.03 11.21 -16.14
C ALA A 248 -4.23 12.06 -16.62
N PRO A 249 -5.08 12.55 -15.70
CA PRO A 249 -6.15 13.48 -16.04
C PRO A 249 -5.58 14.82 -16.48
N THR A 250 -6.31 15.46 -17.38
CA THR A 250 -6.10 16.85 -17.81
C THR A 250 -7.29 17.70 -17.32
N GLY A 251 -7.63 18.81 -17.98
CA GLY A 251 -8.76 19.65 -17.56
C GLY A 251 -8.42 20.61 -16.43
N THR A 252 -9.43 21.02 -15.66
CA THR A 252 -9.27 22.08 -14.64
C THR A 252 -9.96 21.71 -13.34
N VAL A 253 -9.48 22.30 -12.24
CA VAL A 253 -10.12 22.26 -10.92
C VAL A 253 -10.57 23.66 -10.54
N GLN A 254 -11.83 23.82 -10.18
CA GLN A 254 -12.38 25.02 -9.54
C GLN A 254 -12.48 24.80 -8.05
N PHE A 255 -11.88 25.70 -7.25
CA PHE A 255 -12.01 25.71 -5.80
C PHE A 255 -13.18 26.60 -5.39
N PHE A 256 -13.87 26.20 -4.31
CA PHE A 256 -14.99 26.93 -3.73
C PHE A 256 -14.83 27.08 -2.22
N SER A 257 -15.38 28.17 -1.68
CA SER A 257 -15.70 28.32 -0.27
C SER A 257 -17.24 28.41 -0.13
N GLY A 258 -17.85 27.33 0.38
CA GLY A 258 -19.30 27.18 0.25
C GLY A 258 -19.73 27.15 -1.21
N THR A 259 -20.54 28.12 -1.62
CA THR A 259 -20.96 28.32 -3.03
C THR A 259 -20.12 29.33 -3.79
N GLN A 260 -19.23 30.05 -3.12
CA GLN A 260 -18.39 31.09 -3.73
C GLN A 260 -17.18 30.48 -4.42
N ALA A 261 -17.03 30.74 -5.71
CA ALA A 261 -15.82 30.35 -6.45
C ALA A 261 -14.60 31.16 -5.98
N LEU A 262 -13.49 30.46 -5.77
CA LEU A 262 -12.20 31.05 -5.39
C LEU A 262 -11.29 31.11 -6.64
N GLY A 263 -11.05 32.33 -7.13
CA GLY A 263 -10.21 32.55 -8.31
C GLY A 263 -10.77 31.88 -9.58
N ASN A 264 -9.92 31.73 -10.58
CA ASN A 264 -10.21 31.04 -11.85
C ASN A 264 -9.93 29.55 -11.74
N PRO A 265 -10.55 28.70 -12.58
CA PRO A 265 -10.20 27.28 -12.68
C PRO A 265 -8.72 27.09 -12.96
N VAL A 266 -8.09 26.17 -12.24
CA VAL A 266 -6.65 25.85 -12.33
C VAL A 266 -6.45 24.58 -13.14
N LYS A 267 -5.54 24.58 -14.10
CA LYS A 267 -5.20 23.38 -14.89
C LYS A 267 -4.61 22.27 -13.99
N VAL A 268 -5.02 21.04 -14.23
CA VAL A 268 -4.42 19.87 -13.62
C VAL A 268 -3.07 19.58 -14.30
N GLN A 269 -2.01 19.48 -13.52
CA GLN A 269 -0.66 19.11 -13.96
C GLN A 269 -0.11 18.06 -13.01
N ASN A 270 0.38 16.95 -13.56
CA ASN A 270 0.90 15.84 -12.77
C ASN A 270 -0.05 15.43 -11.63
N PHE A 271 -1.33 15.26 -11.96
CA PHE A 271 -2.43 14.93 -11.04
C PHE A 271 -2.84 16.03 -10.06
N PHE A 272 -2.21 17.19 -10.04
CA PHE A 272 -2.49 18.24 -9.07
C PHE A 272 -2.90 19.56 -9.71
N ALA A 273 -3.72 20.30 -8.98
CA ALA A 273 -4.02 21.71 -9.21
C ALA A 273 -3.84 22.48 -7.91
N THR A 274 -3.16 23.64 -7.94
CA THR A 274 -2.90 24.45 -6.75
C THR A 274 -3.35 25.88 -6.97
N LEU A 275 -4.07 26.43 -6.00
CA LEU A 275 -4.54 27.81 -5.98
C LEU A 275 -4.02 28.51 -4.72
N THR A 276 -3.35 29.65 -4.89
CA THR A 276 -3.06 30.55 -3.76
C THR A 276 -4.04 31.72 -3.80
N THR A 277 -4.78 31.89 -2.70
CA THR A 277 -5.85 32.89 -2.61
C THR A 277 -5.79 33.67 -1.30
N LYS A 278 -6.33 34.90 -1.30
CA LYS A 278 -6.64 35.73 -0.12
C LYS A 278 -8.14 35.98 0.01
N GLN A 279 -8.98 35.33 -0.78
CA GLN A 279 -10.41 35.57 -0.90
C GLN A 279 -11.24 34.80 0.15
N LEU A 280 -10.60 34.34 1.23
CA LEU A 280 -11.28 33.62 2.29
C LEU A 280 -11.79 34.57 3.36
N SER A 281 -13.03 34.38 3.77
CA SER A 281 -13.67 35.17 4.81
C SER A 281 -13.15 34.79 6.20
N ASN A 282 -13.14 35.74 7.14
CA ASN A 282 -12.83 35.44 8.52
C ASN A 282 -13.84 34.42 9.10
N GLY A 283 -13.37 33.51 9.93
CA GLY A 283 -14.12 32.40 10.47
C GLY A 283 -13.94 31.10 9.65
N SER A 284 -14.88 30.20 9.79
CA SER A 284 -14.87 28.88 9.13
C SER A 284 -15.25 28.97 7.67
N ASN A 285 -14.41 28.45 6.80
CA ASN A 285 -14.62 28.33 5.37
C ASN A 285 -14.75 26.85 5.01
N SER A 286 -15.86 26.46 4.39
CA SER A 286 -16.06 25.09 3.89
C SER A 286 -15.51 25.02 2.47
N ILE A 287 -14.33 24.42 2.31
CA ILE A 287 -13.62 24.37 1.03
C ILE A 287 -13.95 23.08 0.30
N THR A 288 -14.25 23.20 -1.01
CA THR A 288 -14.41 22.08 -1.93
C THR A 288 -13.61 22.33 -3.20
N ALA A 289 -13.23 21.26 -3.89
CA ALA A 289 -12.56 21.28 -5.18
C ALA A 289 -13.38 20.47 -6.19
N VAL A 290 -13.71 21.07 -7.32
CA VAL A 290 -14.50 20.46 -8.39
C VAL A 290 -13.62 20.29 -9.63
N TYR A 291 -13.35 19.07 -10.01
CA TYR A 291 -12.69 18.74 -11.26
C TYR A 291 -13.71 18.73 -12.41
N SER A 292 -13.42 19.45 -13.48
CA SER A 292 -14.29 19.60 -14.65
C SER A 292 -14.50 18.32 -15.46
N GLY A 293 -13.62 17.33 -15.29
CA GLY A 293 -13.42 16.27 -16.27
C GLY A 293 -12.64 16.80 -17.48
N ASP A 294 -12.38 15.88 -18.41
CA ASP A 294 -11.74 16.16 -19.70
C ASP A 294 -12.32 15.28 -20.82
N ALA A 295 -11.62 15.14 -21.95
CA ALA A 295 -12.06 14.26 -23.04
C ALA A 295 -12.20 12.80 -22.59
N ASN A 296 -11.33 12.34 -21.68
CA ASN A 296 -11.16 10.95 -21.31
C ASN A 296 -11.71 10.59 -19.93
N PHE A 297 -11.91 11.59 -19.06
CA PHE A 297 -12.34 11.39 -17.69
C PHE A 297 -13.59 12.17 -17.35
N THR A 298 -14.41 11.61 -16.49
CA THR A 298 -15.56 12.30 -15.89
C THR A 298 -15.10 13.26 -14.81
N GLY A 299 -15.90 14.30 -14.54
CA GLY A 299 -15.68 15.22 -13.44
C GLY A 299 -15.91 14.54 -12.08
N SER A 300 -15.30 15.12 -11.04
CA SER A 300 -15.45 14.69 -9.65
C SER A 300 -15.32 15.86 -8.70
N THR A 301 -15.90 15.70 -7.49
CA THR A 301 -15.89 16.74 -6.45
C THR A 301 -15.29 16.15 -5.17
N SER A 302 -14.41 16.91 -4.53
CA SER A 302 -13.84 16.52 -3.25
C SER A 302 -14.87 16.56 -2.11
N PRO A 303 -14.69 15.77 -1.05
CA PRO A 303 -15.32 16.07 0.23
C PRO A 303 -14.99 17.50 0.67
N ALA A 304 -15.90 18.15 1.41
CA ALA A 304 -15.64 19.46 1.99
C ALA A 304 -14.64 19.35 3.14
N SER A 305 -13.71 20.31 3.22
CA SER A 305 -12.77 20.48 4.33
C SER A 305 -12.95 21.85 4.95
N ILE A 306 -12.90 21.92 6.27
CA ILE A 306 -13.01 23.19 6.99
C ILE A 306 -11.62 23.82 7.10
N LEU A 307 -11.50 25.07 6.69
CA LEU A 307 -10.36 25.95 6.86
C LEU A 307 -10.79 27.17 7.66
N PHE A 308 -10.08 27.48 8.73
CA PHE A 308 -10.39 28.61 9.59
C PHE A 308 -9.48 29.81 9.27
N ILE A 309 -10.08 30.97 9.05
CA ILE A 309 -9.34 32.24 8.94
C ILE A 309 -9.55 33.05 10.20
N GLY A 310 -8.48 33.25 10.95
CA GLY A 310 -8.53 33.99 12.22
C GLY A 310 -7.17 34.11 12.87
N ASN A 311 -7.10 34.95 13.89
CA ASN A 311 -5.90 35.06 14.69
C ASN A 311 -5.74 33.80 15.58
N PRO A 312 -4.50 33.39 15.85
CA PRO A 312 -4.26 32.35 16.85
C PRO A 312 -4.77 32.76 18.21
N ASP A 313 -5.50 31.89 18.89
CA ASP A 313 -6.09 32.18 20.20
C ASP A 313 -6.09 30.93 21.10
N PHE A 314 -6.15 31.15 22.42
CA PHE A 314 -6.28 30.12 23.45
C PHE A 314 -7.30 30.57 24.50
N GLN A 315 -7.76 29.66 25.35
CA GLN A 315 -8.65 29.95 26.47
C GLN A 315 -8.01 29.48 27.76
N ILE A 316 -8.38 30.17 28.87
CA ILE A 316 -7.97 29.75 30.20
C ILE A 316 -9.18 29.66 31.13
N ALA A 317 -9.17 28.68 32.01
CA ALA A 317 -10.17 28.49 33.05
C ALA A 317 -9.52 28.00 34.32
N VAL A 318 -10.11 28.29 35.49
CA VAL A 318 -9.67 27.78 36.79
C VAL A 318 -10.66 26.80 37.36
N ASN A 319 -10.16 25.74 37.98
CA ASN A 319 -11.02 24.76 38.63
C ASN A 319 -10.31 24.16 39.88
N PRO A 320 -10.83 24.35 41.09
CA PRO A 320 -11.96 25.19 41.46
C PRO A 320 -11.67 26.68 41.31
N GLY A 321 -12.73 27.48 41.05
CA GLY A 321 -12.67 28.96 40.91
C GLY A 321 -12.63 29.71 42.24
N ASN A 322 -12.71 29.03 43.37
CA ASN A 322 -12.62 29.57 44.71
C ASN A 322 -11.67 28.73 45.60
N LEU A 323 -10.93 29.39 46.43
CA LEU A 323 -10.01 28.74 47.35
C LEU A 323 -10.13 29.30 48.75
N THR A 324 -9.97 28.46 49.78
CA THR A 324 -9.74 28.87 51.16
C THR A 324 -8.30 28.64 51.52
N VAL A 325 -7.64 29.67 52.05
CA VAL A 325 -6.21 29.65 52.39
C VAL A 325 -6.05 30.07 53.84
N SER A 326 -5.38 29.27 54.65
CA SER A 326 -5.00 29.58 56.02
C SER A 326 -3.48 29.59 56.20
N ALA A 327 -3.03 30.04 57.37
CA ALA A 327 -1.59 30.04 57.69
C ALA A 327 -0.97 28.63 57.74
N SER A 328 -1.81 27.61 57.99
CA SER A 328 -1.44 26.20 58.11
C SER A 328 -1.75 25.39 56.87
N ALA A 329 -2.56 25.88 55.92
CA ALA A 329 -2.96 25.15 54.73
C ALA A 329 -2.96 26.06 53.49
N PRO A 330 -2.07 25.80 52.53
CA PRO A 330 -2.09 26.47 51.22
C PRO A 330 -3.31 26.07 50.44
N GLY A 331 -3.86 27.02 49.67
CA GLY A 331 -4.91 26.73 48.68
C GLY A 331 -4.27 26.32 47.32
N ALA A 332 -4.84 25.33 46.70
CA ALA A 332 -4.39 24.89 45.37
C ALA A 332 -5.56 24.80 44.38
N THR A 333 -5.32 25.25 43.15
CA THR A 333 -6.27 25.13 42.04
C THR A 333 -5.47 24.83 40.76
N THR A 334 -6.21 24.40 39.74
CA THR A 334 -5.64 24.13 38.42
C THR A 334 -6.09 25.23 37.47
N LEU A 335 -5.13 25.87 36.77
CA LEU A 335 -5.39 26.69 35.60
C LEU A 335 -5.32 25.81 34.37
N LEU A 336 -6.46 25.61 33.72
CA LEU A 336 -6.56 24.87 32.46
C LEU A 336 -6.31 25.83 31.31
N VAL A 337 -5.46 25.46 30.39
CA VAL A 337 -5.23 26.10 29.10
C VAL A 337 -5.80 25.17 28.02
N SER A 338 -6.69 25.70 27.20
CA SER A 338 -7.33 24.96 26.09
C SER A 338 -7.23 25.72 24.80
N PRO A 339 -7.35 25.02 23.64
CA PRO A 339 -7.45 25.69 22.35
C PRO A 339 -8.57 26.72 22.35
N GLY A 340 -8.29 27.90 21.79
CA GLY A 340 -9.31 28.94 21.57
C GLY A 340 -10.15 28.59 20.35
N PRO A 341 -11.28 29.33 20.14
CA PRO A 341 -12.08 29.16 18.93
C PRO A 341 -11.26 29.60 17.70
N GLY A 342 -10.97 28.66 16.80
CA GLY A 342 -10.35 28.97 15.52
C GLY A 342 -8.94 28.44 15.32
N LEU A 343 -8.01 29.28 14.92
CA LEU A 343 -6.64 28.90 14.72
C LEU A 343 -5.97 28.63 16.08
N GLY A 344 -5.49 27.41 16.31
CA GLY A 344 -4.81 27.05 17.55
C GLY A 344 -3.59 27.95 17.80
N PHE A 345 -3.43 28.43 19.04
CA PHE A 345 -2.25 29.17 19.45
C PHE A 345 -1.11 28.21 19.75
N ALA A 346 -0.09 28.16 18.91
CA ALA A 346 1.14 27.43 19.19
C ALA A 346 2.24 28.40 19.58
N GLY A 347 2.80 28.23 20.78
CA GLY A 347 3.86 29.12 21.30
C GLY A 347 4.07 28.99 22.79
N THR A 348 5.01 29.77 23.32
CA THR A 348 5.29 29.82 24.76
C THR A 348 4.32 30.77 25.46
N LEU A 349 3.58 30.26 26.42
CA LEU A 349 2.69 31.01 27.32
C LEU A 349 3.44 31.29 28.64
N SER A 350 3.38 32.52 29.11
CA SER A 350 3.86 32.95 30.40
C SER A 350 2.71 33.27 31.32
N PHE A 351 2.79 32.89 32.58
CA PHE A 351 1.72 33.01 33.53
C PHE A 351 2.09 33.94 34.68
N THR A 352 1.17 34.82 35.08
CA THR A 352 1.37 35.72 36.19
C THR A 352 0.12 35.78 37.07
N CYS A 353 0.32 36.13 38.37
CA CYS A 353 -0.73 36.43 39.33
C CYS A 353 -0.69 37.92 39.69
N SER A 354 -1.82 38.54 39.83
CA SER A 354 -1.97 39.90 40.31
C SER A 354 -3.20 40.03 41.27
N GLY A 355 -3.28 41.16 41.98
CA GLY A 355 -4.37 41.39 42.94
C GLY A 355 -4.21 40.66 44.27
N LEU A 356 -2.96 40.22 44.59
CA LEU A 356 -2.67 39.53 45.86
C LEU A 356 -2.62 40.51 47.01
N PRO A 357 -3.32 40.24 48.12
CA PRO A 357 -3.17 41.00 49.35
C PRO A 357 -1.77 40.87 49.95
N ALA A 358 -1.37 41.84 50.79
CA ALA A 358 -0.11 41.78 51.49
C ALA A 358 0.02 40.49 52.32
N GLY A 359 1.20 39.83 52.25
CA GLY A 359 1.46 38.58 52.93
C GLY A 359 0.93 37.31 52.22
N ILE A 360 0.36 37.45 51.03
CA ILE A 360 -0.09 36.32 50.20
C ILE A 360 0.89 36.15 49.04
N ALA A 361 1.32 34.93 48.80
CA ALA A 361 2.16 34.55 47.67
C ALA A 361 1.41 33.61 46.73
N CYS A 362 1.62 33.77 45.40
CA CYS A 362 1.11 32.90 44.37
C CYS A 362 2.27 32.22 43.63
N LYS A 363 2.19 30.93 43.50
CA LYS A 363 3.14 30.15 42.75
C LYS A 363 2.41 29.44 41.59
N LEU A 364 2.94 29.61 40.38
CA LEU A 364 2.46 28.98 39.15
C LEU A 364 3.50 27.95 38.70
N GLN A 365 3.10 26.73 38.44
CA GLN A 365 4.01 25.65 38.10
C GLN A 365 3.44 24.75 37.00
N PRO A 366 4.08 24.76 35.81
CA PRO A 366 5.22 25.60 35.42
C PRO A 366 4.85 27.09 35.26
N ALA A 367 5.78 27.99 35.38
CA ALA A 367 5.57 29.45 35.16
C ALA A 367 5.49 29.79 33.65
N GLN A 368 5.98 28.89 32.80
CA GLN A 368 5.87 28.96 31.35
C GLN A 368 5.49 27.59 30.78
N LEU A 369 4.71 27.57 29.72
CA LEU A 369 4.26 26.37 29.04
C LEU A 369 4.44 26.54 27.54
N ASN A 370 5.09 25.58 26.89
CA ASN A 370 5.02 25.47 25.43
C ASN A 370 3.71 24.79 25.06
N PHE A 371 2.79 25.59 24.55
CA PHE A 371 1.45 25.12 24.17
C PHE A 371 1.42 24.81 22.65
N ASP A 372 0.92 23.65 22.29
CA ASP A 372 0.88 23.18 20.90
C ASP A 372 -0.35 23.70 20.11
N GLY A 373 -1.30 24.29 20.82
CA GLY A 373 -2.52 24.85 20.25
C GLY A 373 -3.65 23.85 20.06
N PHE A 374 -3.44 22.57 20.35
CA PHE A 374 -4.40 21.50 20.13
C PHE A 374 -4.73 20.68 21.37
N THR A 375 -3.75 20.45 22.21
CA THR A 375 -3.88 19.59 23.40
C THR A 375 -4.10 20.43 24.65
N PRO A 376 -5.23 20.27 25.38
CA PRO A 376 -5.42 20.98 26.64
C PRO A 376 -4.29 20.67 27.63
N ALA A 377 -3.80 21.71 28.29
CA ALA A 377 -2.72 21.63 29.27
C ALA A 377 -3.14 22.27 30.59
N SER A 378 -2.47 21.91 31.67
CA SER A 378 -2.79 22.41 33.00
C SER A 378 -1.57 22.96 33.74
N ILE A 379 -1.80 24.02 34.51
CA ILE A 379 -0.84 24.67 35.36
C ILE A 379 -1.32 24.58 36.81
N GLN A 380 -0.47 24.16 37.73
CA GLN A 380 -0.79 24.18 39.15
C GLN A 380 -0.60 25.60 39.68
N VAL A 381 -1.65 26.09 40.33
CA VAL A 381 -1.69 27.38 41.02
C VAL A 381 -1.74 27.14 42.53
N THR A 382 -0.73 27.59 43.26
CA THR A 382 -0.69 27.46 44.73
C THR A 382 -0.67 28.84 45.37
N ILE A 383 -1.61 29.09 46.25
CA ILE A 383 -1.73 30.33 47.03
C ILE A 383 -1.31 30.02 48.47
N THR A 384 -0.33 30.76 49.00
CA THR A 384 0.17 30.59 50.37
C THR A 384 0.10 31.89 51.15
N LYS A 385 -0.26 31.80 52.43
CA LYS A 385 -0.18 32.89 53.38
C LYS A 385 1.21 32.88 54.01
N SER A 386 2.00 33.95 53.83
CA SER A 386 3.30 34.08 54.46
C SER A 386 3.10 34.35 55.94
N THR A 387 3.59 33.49 56.81
CA THR A 387 3.78 33.81 58.19
C THR A 387 4.98 34.73 58.27
N ALA A 388 4.78 36.04 58.39
CA ALA A 388 5.88 36.96 58.67
C ALA A 388 6.49 36.57 60.03
N LEU A 389 7.59 35.86 60.00
CA LEU A 389 8.48 35.79 61.17
C LEU A 389 8.93 37.24 61.44
N SER A 390 8.42 37.85 62.53
CA SER A 390 8.94 39.09 63.03
C SER A 390 10.42 38.95 63.24
N ALA A 391 11.20 39.58 62.36
CA ALA A 391 12.63 39.64 62.49
C ALA A 391 13.01 40.44 63.78
N VAL A 392 13.31 39.70 64.82
CA VAL A 392 14.05 40.29 65.96
C VAL A 392 15.37 40.82 65.41
N ARG A 393 15.51 42.14 65.41
CA ARG A 393 16.73 42.79 65.10
C ARG A 393 17.74 42.39 66.18
N THR A 394 18.71 41.61 65.84
CA THR A 394 19.99 41.60 66.58
C THR A 394 21.07 42.19 65.67
N SER A 395 21.61 43.30 66.07
CA SER A 395 22.68 44.07 65.45
C SER A 395 24.02 43.33 65.49
N PRO A 396 25.08 43.85 64.83
CA PRO A 396 26.06 43.03 64.14
C PRO A 396 27.38 42.89 64.91
N LEU A 397 28.10 41.87 64.69
CA LEU A 397 29.56 41.89 64.93
C LEU A 397 30.35 40.97 63.99
N ARG A 398 31.09 41.68 63.15
CA ARG A 398 32.53 41.49 62.85
C ARG A 398 33.02 40.27 62.11
N ARG A 399 33.51 40.58 60.90
CA ARG A 399 34.78 40.14 60.25
C ARG A 399 35.25 38.71 60.47
N GLN A 400 35.45 37.99 59.42
CA GLN A 400 36.84 37.79 58.88
C GLN A 400 36.81 36.99 57.54
N ARG A 401 37.63 37.53 56.73
CA ARG A 401 38.32 37.04 55.52
C ARG A 401 38.77 35.58 55.58
N LEU A 402 38.78 34.94 54.49
CA LEU A 402 39.91 34.59 53.61
C LEU A 402 39.66 33.28 52.84
N LEU A 403 39.88 33.43 51.61
CA LEU A 403 40.79 32.74 50.69
C LEU A 403 40.27 31.44 49.99
N SER A 404 40.30 31.64 48.73
CA SER A 404 41.00 30.90 47.68
C SER A 404 40.38 29.56 47.20
N GLY A 405 39.88 29.56 46.05
CA GLY A 405 40.45 29.16 44.81
C GLY A 405 40.54 27.65 44.58
N PRO A 406 40.87 27.27 43.38
CA PRO A 406 39.95 26.91 42.31
C PRO A 406 40.18 25.45 41.91
N ALA A 407 39.65 25.11 40.79
CA ALA A 407 40.03 24.01 39.90
C ALA A 407 39.02 22.90 39.79
N ALA A 408 38.62 22.86 38.65
CA ALA A 408 38.92 21.97 37.52
C ALA A 408 37.92 20.84 37.46
N ALA A 409 37.18 20.84 36.46
CA ALA A 409 37.44 20.36 35.09
C ALA A 409 37.22 18.87 34.94
N LEU A 410 36.66 18.65 33.84
CA LEU A 410 36.79 17.50 32.94
C LEU A 410 35.82 16.34 33.11
N THR A 411 35.15 16.25 32.05
CA THR A 411 35.16 15.23 30.96
C THR A 411 34.20 14.12 31.19
N MET A 412 33.57 13.81 30.22
CA MET A 412 33.54 13.11 28.96
C MET A 412 32.20 12.42 28.84
N LEU A 413 31.50 12.61 27.82
CA LEU A 413 31.55 12.07 26.47
C LEU A 413 31.36 10.54 26.40
N PHE A 414 30.62 10.18 25.47
CA PHE A 414 30.44 8.90 24.75
C PHE A 414 29.11 8.22 25.00
N LEU A 415 28.38 8.15 24.02
CA LEU A 415 28.31 7.59 22.68
C LEU A 415 27.26 6.50 22.63
N PHE A 416 26.43 6.70 21.70
CA PHE A 416 26.16 5.80 20.57
C PHE A 416 25.19 4.64 20.75
N LEU A 417 24.21 4.75 19.95
CA LEU A 417 23.83 3.89 18.82
C LEU A 417 22.97 2.66 19.10
N LEU A 418 21.95 2.66 18.28
CA LEU A 418 21.40 1.52 17.54
C LEU A 418 20.56 0.47 18.25
N GLY A 419 19.42 0.32 17.70
CA GLY A 419 18.63 -0.90 17.80
C GLY A 419 17.20 -0.70 17.38
N TRP A 420 16.99 -0.56 16.19
CA TRP A 420 16.16 -1.26 15.20
C TRP A 420 15.47 -2.49 15.75
N ALA A 421 14.19 -2.53 15.65
CA ALA A 421 13.43 -3.59 15.00
C ALA A 421 12.05 -3.81 15.61
N ARG A 422 11.06 -3.55 14.75
CA ARG A 422 9.91 -4.42 14.45
C ARG A 422 9.17 -5.13 15.59
N LYS A 423 7.90 -4.83 15.80
CA LYS A 423 6.81 -5.66 15.28
C LYS A 423 5.47 -5.41 15.98
N LYS A 424 4.46 -5.20 15.13
CA LYS A 424 3.10 -5.75 15.19
C LYS A 424 2.18 -5.44 16.37
N HIS A 425 1.08 -4.83 15.99
CA HIS A 425 -0.26 -4.85 16.60
C HIS A 425 -0.67 -6.23 17.15
N PRO A 426 -1.69 -6.32 18.02
CA PRO A 426 -3.03 -5.82 17.73
C PRO A 426 -3.80 -5.18 18.90
N LEU A 427 -4.90 -4.52 18.50
CA LEU A 427 -6.18 -4.25 19.17
C LEU A 427 -6.46 -5.04 20.45
N GLN A 428 -7.00 -4.33 21.44
CA GLN A 428 -8.35 -4.63 22.01
C GLN A 428 -8.64 -3.68 23.17
N LEU A 429 -9.68 -2.84 22.97
CA LEU A 429 -10.95 -2.86 23.68
C LEU A 429 -10.91 -2.73 25.21
N CYS A 430 -11.54 -1.59 25.60
CA CYS A 430 -12.27 -1.33 26.83
C CYS A 430 -12.92 -2.57 27.46
N PRO A 431 -13.42 -2.53 28.66
CA PRO A 431 -14.31 -1.50 29.19
C PRO A 431 -14.20 -1.20 30.71
N SER A 432 -14.70 -0.03 31.01
CA SER A 432 -15.74 0.25 32.02
C SER A 432 -15.72 -0.45 33.38
N MET A 433 -16.01 0.35 34.30
CA MET A 433 -17.01 0.20 35.37
C MET A 433 -16.49 0.14 36.79
N ILE A 434 -17.00 1.09 37.47
CA ILE A 434 -17.92 1.01 38.65
C ILE A 434 -17.18 0.92 39.98
N LEU A 435 -17.36 1.92 40.75
CA LEU A 435 -18.45 2.38 41.61
C LEU A 435 -18.35 1.85 43.04
N ILE A 436 -18.73 2.72 43.93
CA ILE A 436 -19.38 2.50 45.21
C ILE A 436 -18.50 2.52 46.47
N CYS A 437 -18.64 3.60 47.16
CA CYS A 437 -19.42 3.79 48.41
C CYS A 437 -18.91 3.01 49.61
N LEU A 438 -18.78 3.57 50.70
CA LEU A 438 -19.71 4.03 51.73
C LEU A 438 -19.02 4.12 53.07
N LEU A 439 -19.31 5.20 53.74
CA LEU A 439 -19.82 5.31 55.09
C LEU A 439 -19.04 4.76 56.29
N GLY A 440 -19.01 5.60 57.20
CA GLY A 440 -19.10 5.35 58.64
C GLY A 440 -17.83 5.68 59.37
N GLY A 441 -17.78 6.42 60.34
CA GLY A 441 -18.69 6.85 61.33
C GLY A 441 -17.94 7.15 62.61
N MET A 442 -18.31 8.25 63.21
CA MET A 442 -18.43 8.44 64.63
C MET A 442 -17.24 8.37 65.60
N ALA A 443 -16.96 9.54 66.15
CA ALA A 443 -17.00 9.87 67.56
C ALA A 443 -15.84 9.51 68.45
N GLY A 444 -15.30 10.52 69.08
CA GLY A 444 -14.47 10.46 70.27
C GLY A 444 -14.20 11.85 70.84
N CYS A 445 -15.00 12.26 71.81
CA CYS A 445 -14.77 13.40 72.68
C CYS A 445 -13.47 13.33 73.44
N GLY A 446 -12.79 14.49 73.51
CA GLY A 446 -11.71 14.74 74.46
C GLY A 446 -11.45 16.21 74.62
N GLY A 447 -12.00 16.82 75.65
CA GLY A 447 -11.88 18.24 75.96
C GLY A 447 -10.50 18.67 76.37
N GLY A 448 -10.13 19.83 75.89
CA GLY A 448 -8.97 20.60 76.30
C GLY A 448 -9.23 22.05 75.94
N SER A 449 -9.67 22.84 76.90
CA SER A 449 -9.91 24.28 76.78
C SER A 449 -8.60 25.01 76.66
N THR A 450 -8.31 25.52 75.47
CA THR A 450 -7.35 26.61 75.25
C THR A 450 -8.14 27.89 74.83
N PRO A 451 -7.64 29.08 75.17
CA PRO A 451 -8.44 30.30 74.99
C PRO A 451 -8.75 30.55 73.51
N SER A 452 -10.00 30.74 73.23
CA SER A 452 -10.54 31.16 71.94
C SER A 452 -9.91 32.48 71.52
N ALA A 453 -9.01 32.41 70.51
CA ALA A 453 -8.77 33.57 69.67
C ALA A 453 -10.06 33.77 68.85
N SER A 454 -10.66 34.97 68.98
CA SER A 454 -11.80 35.38 68.14
C SER A 454 -11.50 35.06 66.67
N PRO A 455 -12.36 34.35 65.95
CA PRO A 455 -12.16 34.12 64.56
C PRO A 455 -12.15 35.50 63.86
N GLY A 456 -11.01 35.83 63.28
CA GLY A 456 -10.88 37.00 62.44
C GLY A 456 -11.88 36.89 61.29
N VAL A 457 -12.55 37.96 60.97
CA VAL A 457 -13.48 38.03 59.82
C VAL A 457 -12.71 37.53 58.58
N PRO A 458 -13.21 36.53 57.86
CA PRO A 458 -12.51 36.06 56.68
C PRO A 458 -12.39 37.16 55.64
N ILE A 459 -11.19 37.41 55.17
CA ILE A 459 -10.91 38.42 54.13
C ILE A 459 -11.05 37.73 52.78
N SER A 460 -11.95 38.22 51.97
CA SER A 460 -12.09 37.76 50.58
C SER A 460 -11.23 38.63 49.66
N ALA A 461 -10.46 37.99 48.81
CA ALA A 461 -9.65 38.63 47.78
C ALA A 461 -9.91 38.01 46.42
N VAL A 462 -9.75 38.82 45.39
CA VAL A 462 -9.83 38.34 44.00
C VAL A 462 -8.43 38.36 43.40
N VAL A 463 -7.93 37.23 43.06
CA VAL A 463 -6.63 37.06 42.37
C VAL A 463 -6.88 36.94 40.89
N THR A 464 -6.21 37.73 40.08
CA THR A 464 -6.27 37.67 38.63
C THR A 464 -5.10 36.83 38.12
N LEU A 465 -5.39 35.75 37.44
CA LEU A 465 -4.42 34.92 36.74
C LEU A 465 -4.38 35.37 35.28
N THR A 466 -3.21 35.68 34.79
CA THR A 466 -2.98 36.13 33.41
C THR A 466 -2.09 35.15 32.70
N ALA A 467 -2.50 34.72 31.52
CA ALA A 467 -1.69 33.97 30.56
C ALA A 467 -1.45 34.85 29.35
N SER A 468 -0.18 34.96 28.92
CA SER A 468 0.17 35.75 27.74
C SER A 468 1.28 35.07 26.96
N GLY A 469 1.20 35.21 25.63
CA GLY A 469 2.21 34.65 24.74
C GLY A 469 2.12 35.17 23.32
N ARG A 470 3.15 34.85 22.52
CA ARG A 470 3.16 35.12 21.08
C ARG A 470 3.07 33.78 20.33
N SER A 471 2.18 33.73 19.37
CA SER A 471 2.07 32.55 18.50
C SER A 471 3.24 32.50 17.52
N GLY A 472 3.78 31.31 17.27
CA GLY A 472 4.78 31.06 16.25
C GLY A 472 4.25 31.23 14.79
N PHE A 473 2.92 31.31 14.62
CA PHE A 473 2.31 31.62 13.34
C PHE A 473 2.32 33.14 13.13
N ALA A 474 3.36 33.71 12.52
CA ALA A 474 3.49 35.03 11.91
C ALA A 474 2.73 36.23 12.53
N SER A 475 2.27 36.15 13.78
CA SER A 475 1.64 37.23 14.50
C SER A 475 2.62 37.96 15.39
N THR A 476 2.83 39.25 15.14
CA THR A 476 3.63 40.11 16.04
C THR A 476 2.92 40.48 17.33
N SER A 477 1.63 40.20 17.43
CA SER A 477 0.79 40.54 18.57
C SER A 477 0.86 39.48 19.68
N THR A 478 0.92 39.96 20.94
CA THR A 478 0.79 39.11 22.11
C THR A 478 -0.69 38.89 22.38
N VAL A 479 -1.09 37.61 22.52
CA VAL A 479 -2.42 37.23 22.98
C VAL A 479 -2.39 37.12 24.48
N THR A 480 -3.37 37.72 25.17
CA THR A 480 -3.46 37.74 26.63
C THR A 480 -4.87 37.43 27.08
N HIS A 481 -5.01 36.46 27.97
CA HIS A 481 -6.26 36.13 28.63
C HIS A 481 -6.11 36.21 30.14
N THR A 482 -7.17 36.57 30.81
CA THR A 482 -7.26 36.64 32.27
C THR A 482 -8.43 35.85 32.78
N VAL A 483 -8.27 35.26 33.97
CA VAL A 483 -9.35 34.62 34.72
C VAL A 483 -9.20 34.99 36.19
N THR A 484 -10.30 35.16 36.87
CA THR A 484 -10.32 35.52 38.29
C THR A 484 -10.51 34.28 39.17
N LEU A 485 -9.78 34.28 40.29
CA LEU A 485 -9.84 33.27 41.34
C LEU A 485 -10.25 33.94 42.64
N ALA A 486 -11.35 33.52 43.22
CA ALA A 486 -11.79 34.01 44.52
C ALA A 486 -11.00 33.29 45.64
N VAL A 487 -10.39 34.08 46.52
CA VAL A 487 -9.59 33.54 47.61
C VAL A 487 -10.15 34.06 48.97
N THR A 488 -10.54 33.13 49.81
CA THR A 488 -10.96 33.43 51.21
C THR A 488 -9.82 33.12 52.14
N LEU A 489 -9.34 34.13 52.89
CA LEU A 489 -8.26 34.03 53.85
C LEU A 489 -8.83 33.80 55.24
N GLN A 490 -8.39 32.72 55.92
CA GLN A 490 -8.75 32.34 57.27
C GLN A 490 -7.57 32.46 58.24
#